data_65d3b179dd8eb80211383d25d810d127
#
_entry.id   65d3b179dd8eb80211383d25d810d127
#
_cell.length_a   1.000
_cell.length_b   1.000
_cell.length_c   1.000
_cell.angle_alpha   90.00
_cell.angle_beta   90.00
_cell.angle_gamma   90.00
#
_symmetry.space_group_name_H-M   'P 1'
#
loop_
_entity.id
_entity.type
_entity.pdbx_description
1 polymer ?
#
loop_
_entity_poly.entity_id
_entity_poly.type
_entity_poly.pdbx_seq_one_letter_code
_entity_poly.pdbx_strand_id
1 'polypeptide(L)'
;NCMDEGRVLDQYYREFEGAIDVFGLSYEYSGTLEKATAAVQKMERDLGTSFPMVIATYDPKQDRNAVLPLEQIRSYPTSIMLDHEGNVVKIHTGFYGPSTKEYDAYVKETREELEALVAKANG
;
A
#
# COMPACT_ATOMS: atom_id res chain seq x y z
N ASN A 1 9.11 6.78 -4.93
CA ASN A 1 8.97 6.16 -3.60
C ASN A 1 7.79 5.20 -3.51
N CYS A 2 6.63 5.58 -4.05
CA CYS A 2 5.47 4.66 -4.10
C CYS A 2 5.78 3.39 -4.89
N MET A 3 6.55 3.52 -5.96
CA MET A 3 6.94 2.36 -6.76
C MET A 3 7.90 1.44 -6.01
N ASP A 4 8.83 2.00 -5.25
CA ASP A 4 9.77 1.22 -4.45
C ASP A 4 9.04 0.45 -3.35
N GLU A 5 8.13 1.10 -2.63
CA GLU A 5 7.32 0.42 -1.62
C GLU A 5 6.41 -0.62 -2.24
N GLY A 6 5.82 -0.32 -3.39
CA GLY A 6 4.96 -1.26 -4.11
C GLY A 6 5.67 -2.57 -4.44
N ARG A 7 6.94 -2.50 -4.82
CA ARG A 7 7.74 -3.70 -5.10
C ARG A 7 8.01 -4.54 -3.86
N VAL A 8 8.28 -3.88 -2.73
CA VAL A 8 8.48 -4.57 -1.44
C VAL A 8 7.19 -5.26 -1.00
N LEU A 9 6.07 -4.56 -1.07
CA LEU A 9 4.78 -5.11 -0.69
C LEU A 9 4.37 -6.27 -1.60
N ASP A 10 4.67 -6.18 -2.89
CA ASP A 10 4.37 -7.27 -3.83
C ASP A 10 5.20 -8.50 -3.51
N GLN A 11 6.45 -8.33 -3.09
CA GLN A 11 7.30 -9.42 -2.66
C GLN A 11 6.67 -10.17 -1.48
N TYR A 12 6.17 -9.45 -0.48
CA TYR A 12 5.50 -10.06 0.66
C TYR A 12 4.18 -10.70 0.26
N TYR A 13 3.43 -10.08 -0.62
CA TYR A 13 2.17 -10.63 -1.11
C TYR A 13 2.36 -12.01 -1.74
N ARG A 14 3.42 -12.16 -2.55
CA ARG A 14 3.77 -13.45 -3.16
C ARG A 14 4.33 -14.42 -2.13
N GLU A 15 5.22 -13.95 -1.27
CA GLU A 15 5.92 -14.79 -0.29
C GLU A 15 4.97 -15.42 0.73
N PHE A 16 3.98 -14.65 1.18
CA PHE A 16 3.02 -15.14 2.17
C PHE A 16 1.83 -15.91 1.58
N GLU A 17 1.75 -16.05 0.27
CA GLU A 17 0.82 -16.92 -0.48
C GLU A 17 -0.57 -17.09 0.13
N GLY A 18 -1.40 -16.04 0.09
CA GLY A 18 -2.77 -16.10 0.58
C GLY A 18 -2.94 -15.95 2.09
N ALA A 19 -1.85 -15.90 2.86
CA ALA A 19 -1.92 -15.64 4.28
C ALA A 19 -2.14 -14.15 4.58
N ILE A 20 -1.80 -13.27 3.64
CA ILE A 20 -2.06 -11.83 3.73
C ILE A 20 -2.74 -11.37 2.45
N ASP A 21 -3.48 -10.27 2.56
CA ASP A 21 -4.01 -9.55 1.41
C ASP A 21 -3.32 -8.19 1.32
N VAL A 22 -3.06 -7.76 0.10
CA VAL A 22 -2.49 -6.44 -0.19
C VAL A 22 -3.31 -5.82 -1.31
N PHE A 23 -3.64 -4.55 -1.19
CA PHE A 23 -4.18 -3.79 -2.32
C PHE A 23 -3.72 -2.35 -2.22
N GLY A 24 -3.54 -1.72 -3.36
CA GLY A 24 -3.14 -0.33 -3.45
C GLY A 24 -4.34 0.57 -3.68
N LEU A 25 -4.37 1.69 -2.96
CA LEU A 25 -5.36 2.75 -3.19
C LEU A 25 -4.66 3.88 -3.93
N SER A 26 -5.14 4.18 -5.13
CA SER A 26 -4.56 5.23 -5.95
C SER A 26 -5.38 6.51 -5.82
N TYR A 27 -4.70 7.61 -5.54
CA TYR A 27 -5.27 8.95 -5.46
C TYR A 27 -4.84 9.72 -6.70
N GLU A 28 -5.68 9.69 -7.71
CA GLU A 28 -5.40 10.30 -9.01
C GLU A 28 -6.01 11.70 -9.10
N TYR A 29 -5.38 12.54 -9.92
CA TYR A 29 -5.81 13.92 -10.14
C TYR A 29 -6.09 14.18 -11.62
N SER A 30 -6.41 13.14 -12.35
CA SER A 30 -6.60 13.20 -13.80
C SER A 30 -7.86 13.93 -14.24
N GLY A 31 -8.81 14.13 -13.33
CA GLY A 31 -10.06 14.83 -13.58
C GLY A 31 -11.20 13.93 -14.05
N THR A 32 -10.91 12.78 -14.63
CA THR A 32 -11.91 11.81 -15.07
C THR A 32 -11.51 10.39 -14.67
N LEU A 33 -12.50 9.54 -14.47
CA LEU A 33 -12.27 8.14 -14.13
C LEU A 33 -11.52 7.41 -15.25
N GLU A 34 -11.81 7.74 -16.50
CA GLU A 34 -11.16 7.14 -17.67
C GLU A 34 -9.65 7.38 -17.67
N LYS A 35 -9.22 8.62 -17.45
CA LYS A 35 -7.80 8.97 -17.38
C LYS A 35 -7.12 8.35 -16.17
N ALA A 36 -7.80 8.33 -15.03
CA ALA A 36 -7.28 7.72 -13.81
C ALA A 36 -7.08 6.21 -14.02
N THR A 37 -8.03 5.53 -14.64
CA THR A 37 -7.93 4.10 -14.96
C THR A 37 -6.73 3.82 -15.84
N ALA A 38 -6.51 4.63 -16.88
CA ALA A 38 -5.36 4.48 -17.78
C ALA A 38 -4.03 4.66 -17.02
N ALA A 39 -3.96 5.64 -16.11
CA ALA A 39 -2.77 5.90 -15.32
C ALA A 39 -2.45 4.73 -14.37
N VAL A 40 -3.46 4.18 -13.71
CA VAL A 40 -3.30 3.04 -12.80
C VAL A 40 -2.89 1.79 -13.57
N GLN A 41 -3.49 1.52 -14.72
CA GLN A 41 -3.13 0.38 -15.56
C GLN A 41 -1.67 0.47 -16.04
N LYS A 42 -1.21 1.68 -16.37
CA LYS A 42 0.19 1.90 -16.73
C LYS A 42 1.11 1.60 -15.55
N MET A 43 0.76 2.06 -14.36
CA MET A 43 1.53 1.79 -13.14
C MET A 43 1.61 0.29 -12.86
N GLU A 44 0.50 -0.43 -12.98
CA GLU A 44 0.47 -1.89 -12.78
C GLU A 44 1.41 -2.60 -13.76
N ARG A 45 1.42 -2.18 -15.02
CA ARG A 45 2.33 -2.75 -16.02
C ARG A 45 3.80 -2.44 -15.70
N ASP A 46 4.08 -1.20 -15.33
CA ASP A 46 5.46 -0.76 -15.05
C ASP A 46 6.03 -1.41 -13.79
N LEU A 47 5.20 -1.60 -12.76
CA LEU A 47 5.60 -2.26 -11.52
C LEU A 47 5.61 -3.79 -11.65
N GLY A 48 4.73 -4.35 -12.46
CA GLY A 48 4.57 -5.79 -12.57
C GLY A 48 4.06 -6.42 -11.27
N THR A 49 3.29 -5.67 -10.47
CA THR A 49 2.78 -6.17 -9.19
C THR A 49 1.63 -7.16 -9.37
N SER A 50 1.48 -8.07 -8.41
CA SER A 50 0.44 -9.09 -8.41
C SER A 50 -0.79 -8.69 -7.59
N PHE A 51 -0.67 -7.75 -6.67
CA PHE A 51 -1.81 -7.32 -5.85
C PHE A 51 -2.66 -6.30 -6.62
N PRO A 52 -3.98 -6.24 -6.32
CA PRO A 52 -4.87 -5.35 -7.05
C PRO A 52 -4.68 -3.88 -6.66
N MET A 53 -4.93 -3.01 -7.63
CA MET A 53 -4.94 -1.56 -7.44
C MET A 53 -6.37 -1.06 -7.57
N VAL A 54 -6.76 -0.16 -6.68
CA VAL A 54 -8.11 0.43 -6.64
C VAL A 54 -7.97 1.95 -6.71
N ILE A 55 -8.85 2.58 -7.49
CA ILE A 55 -8.88 4.04 -7.59
C ILE A 55 -9.74 4.59 -6.45
N ALA A 56 -9.12 5.30 -5.51
CA ALA A 56 -9.82 5.90 -4.39
C ALA A 56 -10.45 7.24 -4.79
N THR A 57 -9.69 8.09 -5.48
CA THR A 57 -10.18 9.37 -6.01
C THR A 57 -9.58 9.60 -7.40
N TYR A 58 -10.26 10.38 -8.23
CA TYR A 58 -9.78 10.72 -9.57
C TYR A 58 -9.93 12.20 -9.91
N ASP A 59 -10.62 12.95 -9.07
CA ASP A 59 -10.85 14.38 -9.28
C ASP A 59 -10.30 15.15 -8.08
N PRO A 60 -9.52 16.24 -8.29
CA PRO A 60 -9.00 17.06 -7.19
C PRO A 60 -10.07 17.60 -6.24
N LYS A 61 -11.31 17.66 -6.69
CA LYS A 61 -12.44 18.13 -5.87
C LYS A 61 -12.95 17.10 -4.87
N GLN A 62 -12.60 15.81 -5.06
CA GLN A 62 -13.03 14.75 -4.15
C GLN A 62 -12.23 14.82 -2.86
N ASP A 63 -12.89 14.53 -1.74
CA ASP A 63 -12.21 14.49 -0.44
C ASP A 63 -11.43 13.18 -0.30
N ARG A 64 -10.12 13.29 -0.38
CA ARG A 64 -9.22 12.15 -0.24
C ARG A 64 -9.31 11.47 1.12
N ASN A 65 -9.60 12.25 2.15
CA ASN A 65 -9.60 11.75 3.52
C ASN A 65 -10.86 10.98 3.87
N ALA A 66 -11.89 11.06 3.06
CA ALA A 66 -13.15 10.36 3.28
C ALA A 66 -13.06 8.86 3.01
N VAL A 67 -12.04 8.40 2.29
CA VAL A 67 -11.91 7.00 1.88
C VAL A 67 -11.29 6.13 2.96
N LEU A 68 -10.40 6.68 3.76
CA LEU A 68 -9.64 5.94 4.77
C LEU A 68 -10.04 6.37 6.19
N PRO A 69 -9.91 5.49 7.18
CA PRO A 69 -10.19 5.81 8.60
C PRO A 69 -9.05 6.64 9.20
N LEU A 70 -8.63 7.69 8.51
CA LEU A 70 -7.58 8.60 8.92
C LEU A 70 -8.13 10.02 8.93
N GLU A 71 -7.67 10.82 9.88
CA GLU A 71 -8.06 12.24 9.93
C GLU A 71 -7.60 12.99 8.70
N GLN A 72 -6.39 12.67 8.22
CA GLN A 72 -5.85 13.24 6.99
C GLN A 72 -4.71 12.38 6.45
N ILE A 73 -4.50 12.45 5.15
CA ILE A 73 -3.34 11.85 4.49
C ILE A 73 -2.29 12.94 4.38
N ARG A 74 -1.17 12.78 5.10
CA ARG A 74 -0.12 13.80 5.20
C ARG A 74 0.92 13.69 4.10
N SER A 75 1.20 12.49 3.63
CA SER A 75 2.20 12.27 2.59
C SER A 75 1.95 10.94 1.88
N TYR A 76 2.56 10.79 0.73
CA TYR A 76 2.54 9.55 -0.04
C TYR A 76 3.98 9.03 -0.19
N PRO A 77 4.19 7.73 -0.15
CA PRO A 77 3.20 6.69 0.12
C PRO A 77 2.82 6.64 1.62
N THR A 78 1.60 6.18 1.88
CA THR A 78 1.14 5.85 3.23
C THR A 78 0.63 4.43 3.18
N SER A 79 1.07 3.58 4.10
CA SER A 79 0.57 2.22 4.23
C SER A 79 -0.12 2.02 5.57
N ILE A 80 -1.16 1.21 5.55
CA ILE A 80 -1.94 0.87 6.73
C ILE A 80 -1.94 -0.64 6.85
N MET A 81 -1.51 -1.15 7.99
CA MET A 81 -1.49 -2.57 8.28
C MET A 81 -2.64 -2.90 9.24
N LEU A 82 -3.44 -3.89 8.87
CA LEU A 82 -4.59 -4.34 9.66
C LEU A 82 -4.35 -5.77 10.14
N ASP A 83 -4.89 -6.09 11.32
CA ASP A 83 -4.93 -7.47 11.76
C ASP A 83 -6.13 -8.21 11.12
N HIS A 84 -6.29 -9.50 11.43
CA HIS A 84 -7.36 -10.33 10.86
C HIS A 84 -8.75 -9.91 11.31
N GLU A 85 -8.87 -9.09 12.34
CA GLU A 85 -10.13 -8.57 12.84
C GLU A 85 -10.46 -7.18 12.28
N GLY A 86 -9.56 -6.62 11.45
CA GLY A 86 -9.75 -5.31 10.85
C GLY A 86 -9.25 -4.15 11.69
N ASN A 87 -8.54 -4.41 12.78
CA ASN A 87 -7.96 -3.36 13.63
C ASN A 87 -6.67 -2.84 13.00
N VAL A 88 -6.50 -1.51 13.01
CA VAL A 88 -5.27 -0.88 12.53
C VAL A 88 -4.16 -1.14 13.55
N VAL A 89 -3.10 -1.80 13.10
CA VAL A 89 -1.95 -2.11 13.97
C VAL A 89 -0.73 -1.23 13.67
N LYS A 90 -0.66 -0.68 12.46
CA LYS A 90 0.44 0.21 12.09
C LYS A 90 0.04 1.12 10.93
N ILE A 91 0.51 2.36 10.99
CA ILE A 91 0.43 3.32 9.89
C ILE A 91 1.85 3.78 9.62
N HIS A 92 2.29 3.64 8.37
CA HIS A 92 3.62 4.07 7.95
C HIS A 92 3.50 5.12 6.85
N THR A 93 4.14 6.27 7.03
CA THR A 93 4.12 7.36 6.06
C THR A 93 5.51 7.60 5.51
N GLY A 94 5.57 7.87 4.20
CA GLY A 94 6.82 8.06 3.49
C GLY A 94 7.52 6.74 3.18
N PHE A 95 8.60 6.82 2.42
CA PHE A 95 9.38 5.65 2.07
C PHE A 95 10.75 6.07 1.56
N TYR A 96 11.79 5.39 2.06
CA TYR A 96 13.17 5.65 1.67
C TYR A 96 13.61 4.61 0.64
N GLY A 97 14.46 5.04 -0.31
CA GLY A 97 14.92 4.17 -1.40
C GLY A 97 15.78 3.00 -0.95
N PRO A 98 15.99 2.01 -1.86
CA PRO A 98 16.64 0.73 -1.53
C PRO A 98 18.07 0.83 -1.01
N SER A 99 18.76 1.94 -1.23
CA SER A 99 20.16 2.12 -0.80
C SER A 99 20.29 2.72 0.60
N THR A 100 19.20 2.91 1.33
CA THR A 100 19.21 3.56 2.64
C THR A 100 19.10 2.54 3.78
N LYS A 101 19.57 2.95 4.97
CA LYS A 101 19.43 2.14 6.19
C LYS A 101 17.97 2.05 6.62
N GLU A 102 17.20 3.10 6.36
CA GLU A 102 15.77 3.15 6.66
C GLU A 102 15.01 2.11 5.84
N TYR A 103 15.42 1.88 4.61
CA TYR A 103 14.85 0.83 3.76
C TYR A 103 15.10 -0.55 4.37
N ASP A 104 16.35 -0.83 4.78
CA ASP A 104 16.70 -2.12 5.38
C ASP A 104 15.91 -2.37 6.66
N ALA A 105 15.77 -1.36 7.51
CA ALA A 105 14.98 -1.45 8.73
C ALA A 105 13.51 -1.69 8.42
N TYR A 106 12.95 -0.98 7.44
CA TYR A 106 11.57 -1.14 7.02
C TYR A 106 11.29 -2.57 6.55
N VAL A 107 12.15 -3.11 5.69
CA VAL A 107 11.99 -4.47 5.15
C VAL A 107 12.00 -5.50 6.27
N LYS A 108 12.96 -5.39 7.17
CA LYS A 108 13.08 -6.33 8.29
C LYS A 108 11.89 -6.26 9.24
N GLU A 109 11.55 -5.05 9.69
CA GLU A 109 10.46 -4.84 10.64
C GLU A 109 9.11 -5.23 10.06
N THR A 110 8.87 -4.89 8.80
CA THR A 110 7.62 -5.24 8.14
C THR A 110 7.44 -6.74 8.02
N ARG A 111 8.51 -7.46 7.68
CA ARG A 111 8.47 -8.92 7.61
C ARG A 111 8.13 -9.52 8.98
N GLU A 112 8.80 -9.08 10.03
CA GLU A 112 8.57 -9.56 11.39
C GLU A 112 7.13 -9.29 11.85
N GLU A 113 6.62 -8.11 11.53
CA GLU A 113 5.24 -7.73 11.87
C GLU A 113 4.21 -8.57 11.10
N LEU A 114 4.43 -8.83 9.82
CA LEU A 114 3.55 -9.67 9.03
C LEU A 114 3.55 -11.11 9.53
N GLU A 115 4.73 -11.65 9.87
CA GLU A 115 4.84 -12.99 10.43
C GLU A 115 4.06 -13.11 11.74
N ALA A 116 4.18 -12.10 12.61
CA ALA A 116 3.46 -12.07 13.88
C ALA A 116 1.94 -11.99 13.68
N LEU A 117 1.47 -11.19 12.72
CA LEU A 117 0.04 -11.08 12.42
C LEU A 117 -0.53 -12.37 11.84
N VAL A 118 0.21 -13.04 10.96
CA VAL A 118 -0.21 -14.33 10.40
C VAL A 118 -0.30 -15.39 11.51
N ALA A 119 0.70 -15.44 12.39
CA ALA A 119 0.70 -16.36 13.51
C ALA A 119 -0.49 -16.12 14.45
N LYS A 120 -0.82 -14.86 14.72
CA LYS A 120 -1.96 -14.48 15.55
C LYS A 120 -3.28 -14.89 14.90
N ALA A 121 -3.42 -14.72 13.59
CA ALA A 121 -4.62 -15.10 12.86
C ALA A 121 -4.84 -16.63 12.86
N ASN A 122 -3.76 -17.40 12.85
CA ASN A 122 -3.81 -18.86 12.81
C ASN A 122 -3.80 -19.51 14.20
N GLY A 123 -3.48 -18.74 15.20
CA GLY A 123 -3.44 -19.19 16.58
C GLY A 123 -4.77 -18.96 17.24
#